data_6a447e6062e3ef0719ed1af49f551bb0
#
_entry.id   6a447e6062e3ef0719ed1af49f551bb0
#
_cell.length_a   1.000
_cell.length_b   1.000
_cell.length_c   1.000
_cell.angle_alpha   90.00
_cell.angle_beta   90.00
_cell.angle_gamma   90.00
#
_symmetry.space_group_name_H-M   'P 1'
#
loop_
_entity.id
_entity.type
_entity.pdbx_description
1 polymer ?
#
loop_
_entity_poly.entity_id
_entity_poly.type
_entity_poly.pdbx_seq_one_letter_code
_entity_poly.pdbx_strand_id
1 'polypeptide(L)'
;MHVISRSRLRLFWKTCRNRVDAERALSAWYKIASKAEWANFAGLKQTFGSADQVGNCVVFDVGNNRYRLIGRVFYPHRLYVLRVMDHEEYDRVPWASQCGCHSPPPKSRTPPAKRPAHTGRKRR
;
A
#
# COMPACT_ATOMS: atom_id res chain seq x y z
N MET A 1 3.25 -10.73 6.25
CA MET A 1 2.43 -9.50 6.39
C MET A 1 0.96 -9.82 6.42
N HIS A 2 0.25 -9.15 7.30
CA HIS A 2 -1.21 -9.22 7.26
C HIS A 2 -1.70 -8.23 6.22
N VAL A 3 -2.17 -8.73 5.10
CA VAL A 3 -2.64 -7.90 3.97
C VAL A 3 -4.11 -7.55 4.17
N ILE A 4 -4.40 -6.26 4.21
CA ILE A 4 -5.75 -5.74 4.45
C ILE A 4 -6.18 -4.90 3.26
N SER A 5 -7.07 -5.33 2.42
CA SER A 5 -7.71 -6.61 2.55
C SER A 5 -7.66 -7.32 1.21
N ARG A 6 -7.72 -8.63 1.25
CA ARG A 6 -7.77 -9.46 0.05
C ARG A 6 -8.98 -9.16 -0.82
N SER A 7 -10.06 -8.70 -0.21
CA SER A 7 -11.27 -8.38 -0.95
C SER A 7 -11.09 -7.25 -1.96
N ARG A 8 -10.17 -6.31 -1.69
CA ARG A 8 -9.87 -5.26 -2.67
C ARG A 8 -9.24 -5.82 -3.94
N LEU A 9 -8.41 -6.84 -3.79
CA LEU A 9 -7.81 -7.51 -4.94
C LEU A 9 -8.91 -8.20 -5.77
N ARG A 10 -9.83 -8.88 -5.09
CA ARG A 10 -10.94 -9.54 -5.77
C ARG A 10 -11.85 -8.56 -6.50
N LEU A 11 -12.15 -7.44 -5.87
CA LEU A 11 -12.98 -6.42 -6.50
C LEU A 11 -12.35 -5.93 -7.81
N PHE A 12 -11.04 -5.74 -7.78
CA PHE A 12 -10.35 -5.28 -8.99
C PHE A 12 -10.43 -6.32 -10.09
N TRP A 13 -10.06 -7.57 -9.81
CA TRP A 13 -10.01 -8.55 -10.91
C TRP A 13 -11.39 -8.92 -11.42
N LYS A 14 -12.43 -8.80 -10.61
CA LYS A 14 -13.81 -9.08 -11.07
C LYS A 14 -14.28 -8.05 -12.08
N THR A 15 -13.77 -6.83 -12.00
CA THR A 15 -14.19 -5.75 -12.90
C THR A 15 -13.14 -5.44 -13.96
N CYS A 16 -12.00 -6.12 -13.92
CA CYS A 16 -10.92 -5.90 -14.85
C CYS A 16 -11.23 -6.53 -16.20
N ARG A 17 -10.78 -5.87 -17.27
CA ARG A 17 -10.99 -6.37 -18.63
C ARG A 17 -10.38 -7.77 -18.80
N ASN A 18 -9.17 -7.98 -18.28
CA ASN A 18 -8.51 -9.27 -18.36
C ASN A 18 -8.53 -9.95 -17.00
N ARG A 19 -9.71 -10.43 -16.64
CA ARG A 19 -9.98 -10.97 -15.32
C ARG A 19 -9.04 -12.12 -14.92
N VAL A 20 -8.85 -13.08 -15.83
CA VAL A 20 -8.03 -14.25 -15.53
C VAL A 20 -6.60 -13.88 -15.27
N ASP A 21 -6.05 -12.99 -16.09
CA ASP A 21 -4.68 -12.52 -15.91
C ASP A 21 -4.51 -11.73 -14.61
N ALA A 22 -5.47 -10.84 -14.33
CA ALA A 22 -5.43 -10.03 -13.12
C ALA A 22 -5.54 -10.90 -11.87
N GLU A 23 -6.43 -11.87 -11.88
CA GLU A 23 -6.59 -12.78 -10.75
C GLU A 23 -5.31 -13.56 -10.48
N ARG A 24 -4.70 -14.09 -11.54
CA ARG A 24 -3.46 -14.86 -11.43
C ARG A 24 -2.32 -14.00 -10.87
N ALA A 25 -2.15 -12.80 -11.41
CA ALA A 25 -1.06 -11.92 -11.02
C ALA A 25 -1.21 -11.44 -9.58
N LEU A 26 -2.42 -11.02 -9.20
CA LEU A 26 -2.66 -10.50 -7.86
C LEU A 26 -2.66 -11.61 -6.81
N SER A 27 -3.12 -12.81 -7.17
CA SER A 27 -3.05 -13.95 -6.25
C SER A 27 -1.61 -14.35 -5.97
N ALA A 28 -0.75 -14.33 -6.99
CA ALA A 28 0.66 -14.62 -6.81
C ALA A 28 1.32 -13.57 -5.90
N TRP A 29 1.01 -12.30 -6.12
CA TRP A 29 1.51 -11.21 -5.28
C TRP A 29 1.05 -11.41 -3.83
N TYR A 30 -0.22 -11.70 -3.64
CA TYR A 30 -0.79 -11.89 -2.31
C TYR A 30 -0.11 -13.04 -1.56
N LYS A 31 0.15 -14.13 -2.27
CA LYS A 31 0.79 -15.30 -1.67
C LYS A 31 2.18 -14.95 -1.13
N ILE A 32 2.94 -14.17 -1.88
CA ILE A 32 4.26 -13.74 -1.45
C ILE A 32 4.17 -12.75 -0.30
N ALA A 33 3.35 -11.72 -0.46
CA ALA A 33 3.23 -10.65 0.53
C ALA A 33 2.71 -11.16 1.87
N SER A 34 1.73 -12.07 1.85
CA SER A 34 1.13 -12.56 3.09
C SER A 34 2.08 -13.39 3.93
N LYS A 35 3.09 -13.98 3.32
CA LYS A 35 4.09 -14.78 4.04
C LYS A 35 5.33 -13.99 4.43
N ALA A 36 5.48 -12.78 3.92
CA ALA A 36 6.68 -11.98 4.16
C ALA A 36 6.61 -11.27 5.51
N GLU A 37 7.80 -10.99 6.05
CA GLU A 37 7.93 -10.17 7.25
C GLU A 37 9.07 -9.19 7.02
N TRP A 38 8.73 -7.99 6.55
CA TRP A 38 9.74 -6.98 6.27
C TRP A 38 9.85 -6.05 7.47
N ALA A 39 11.08 -5.74 7.86
CA ALA A 39 11.32 -4.79 8.92
C ALA A 39 11.23 -3.35 8.44
N ASN A 40 11.46 -3.12 7.15
CA ASN A 40 11.47 -1.79 6.55
C ASN A 40 11.35 -1.92 5.04
N PHE A 41 11.37 -0.77 4.34
CA PHE A 41 11.25 -0.76 2.89
C PHE A 41 12.42 -1.46 2.20
N ALA A 42 13.63 -1.37 2.75
CA ALA A 42 14.78 -2.05 2.15
C ALA A 42 14.55 -3.56 2.08
N GLY A 43 13.97 -4.14 3.14
CA GLY A 43 13.62 -5.56 3.14
C GLY A 43 12.54 -5.89 2.13
N LEU A 44 11.52 -5.03 2.04
CA LEU A 44 10.45 -5.19 1.06
C LEU A 44 11.01 -5.17 -0.36
N LYS A 45 11.93 -4.25 -0.62
CA LYS A 45 12.55 -4.09 -1.93
C LYS A 45 13.35 -5.33 -2.35
N GLN A 46 13.89 -6.06 -1.40
CA GLN A 46 14.59 -7.31 -1.70
C GLN A 46 13.62 -8.38 -2.22
N THR A 47 12.40 -8.38 -1.72
CA THR A 47 11.37 -9.33 -2.17
C THR A 47 10.75 -8.88 -3.49
N PHE A 48 10.40 -7.60 -3.58
CA PHE A 48 9.76 -7.00 -4.76
C PHE A 48 10.69 -5.92 -5.32
N GLY A 49 11.60 -6.34 -6.19
CA GLY A 49 12.68 -5.47 -6.67
C GLY A 49 12.22 -4.24 -7.42
N SER A 50 11.04 -4.29 -8.04
CA SER A 50 10.50 -3.15 -8.78
C SER A 50 9.60 -2.25 -7.94
N ALA A 51 9.44 -2.55 -6.64
CA ALA A 51 8.61 -1.70 -5.78
C ALA A 51 9.27 -0.34 -5.56
N ASP A 52 8.44 0.70 -5.52
CA ASP A 52 8.89 2.06 -5.27
C ASP A 52 8.13 2.66 -4.12
N GLN A 53 8.83 3.49 -3.35
CA GLN A 53 8.18 4.25 -2.29
C GLN A 53 7.85 5.65 -2.80
N VAL A 54 6.59 6.03 -2.68
CA VAL A 54 6.12 7.36 -3.05
C VAL A 54 5.42 7.94 -1.83
N GLY A 55 6.11 8.85 -1.14
CA GLY A 55 5.59 9.42 0.11
C GLY A 55 5.30 8.32 1.14
N ASN A 56 4.06 8.25 1.58
CA ASN A 56 3.61 7.26 2.57
C ASN A 56 3.20 5.93 1.94
N CYS A 57 3.24 5.83 0.62
CA CYS A 57 2.74 4.67 -0.11
C CYS A 57 3.88 3.88 -0.72
N VAL A 58 3.60 2.61 -0.99
CA VAL A 58 4.49 1.76 -1.76
C VAL A 58 3.73 1.33 -3.00
N VAL A 59 4.38 1.45 -4.16
CA VAL A 59 3.82 1.04 -5.44
C VAL A 59 4.43 -0.29 -5.83
N PHE A 60 3.60 -1.30 -6.00
CA PHE A 60 4.04 -2.62 -6.43
C PHE A 60 3.70 -2.80 -7.91
N ASP A 61 4.68 -3.21 -8.69
CA ASP A 61 4.45 -3.63 -10.07
C ASP A 61 4.04 -5.09 -10.05
N VAL A 62 2.85 -5.38 -10.53
CA VAL A 62 2.29 -6.72 -10.51
C VAL A 62 2.03 -7.17 -11.93
N GLY A 63 2.32 -8.43 -12.23
CA GLY A 63 2.06 -9.00 -13.54
C GLY A 63 2.88 -8.37 -14.66
N ASN A 64 4.18 -8.25 -14.48
CA ASN A 64 5.10 -7.66 -15.48
C ASN A 64 4.64 -6.27 -15.92
N ASN A 65 4.41 -5.41 -14.94
CA ASN A 65 4.04 -4.01 -15.16
C ASN A 65 2.64 -3.79 -15.74
N ARG A 66 1.81 -4.82 -15.81
CA ARG A 66 0.44 -4.63 -16.31
C ARG A 66 -0.45 -4.00 -15.25
N TYR A 67 -0.15 -4.24 -13.98
CA TYR A 67 -0.96 -3.72 -12.88
C TYR A 67 -0.10 -2.99 -11.88
N ARG A 68 -0.70 -2.02 -11.21
CA ARG A 68 -0.06 -1.29 -10.12
C ARG A 68 -0.91 -1.42 -8.88
N LEU A 69 -0.29 -1.83 -7.79
CA LEU A 69 -0.97 -1.94 -6.51
C LEU A 69 -0.36 -0.89 -5.58
N ILE A 70 -1.20 -0.03 -5.06
CA ILE A 70 -0.77 1.01 -4.13
C ILE A 70 -1.10 0.54 -2.73
N GLY A 71 -0.10 0.48 -1.88
CA GLY A 71 -0.29 0.03 -0.51
C GLY A 71 0.35 0.96 0.48
N ARG A 72 -0.06 0.84 1.72
CA ARG A 72 0.58 1.51 2.84
C ARG A 72 1.04 0.43 3.81
N VAL A 73 2.34 0.41 4.11
CA VAL A 73 2.92 -0.63 4.91
C VAL A 73 3.26 -0.12 6.30
N PHE A 74 2.79 -0.84 7.31
CA PHE A 74 3.13 -0.57 8.70
C PHE A 74 3.99 -1.74 9.16
N TYR A 75 5.30 -1.54 9.09
CA TYR A 75 6.26 -2.59 9.39
C TYR A 75 6.19 -2.98 10.86
N PRO A 76 6.37 -4.24 11.19
CA PRO A 76 6.67 -5.33 10.27
C PRO A 76 5.47 -6.18 9.88
N HIS A 77 4.25 -5.85 10.30
CA HIS A 77 3.15 -6.82 10.26
C HIS A 77 1.98 -6.51 9.32
N ARG A 78 1.75 -5.25 8.93
CA ARG A 78 0.51 -4.89 8.23
C ARG A 78 0.76 -4.19 6.90
N LEU A 79 -0.03 -4.56 5.91
CA LEU A 79 -0.01 -3.90 4.61
C LEU A 79 -1.44 -3.64 4.19
N TYR A 80 -1.78 -2.37 4.02
CA TYR A 80 -3.11 -1.97 3.57
C TYR A 80 -3.10 -1.76 2.06
N VAL A 81 -4.01 -2.46 1.36
CA VAL A 81 -4.19 -2.27 -0.07
C VAL A 81 -5.10 -1.07 -0.26
N LEU A 82 -4.57 0.01 -0.82
CA LEU A 82 -5.35 1.23 -1.02
C LEU A 82 -6.02 1.24 -2.37
N ARG A 83 -5.31 0.79 -3.40
CA ARG A 83 -5.85 0.83 -4.75
C ARG A 83 -5.10 -0.14 -5.64
N VAL A 84 -5.83 -0.72 -6.61
CA VAL A 84 -5.23 -1.53 -7.67
C VAL A 84 -5.67 -0.91 -8.99
N MET A 85 -4.73 -0.76 -9.93
CA MET A 85 -4.98 -0.13 -11.22
C MET A 85 -4.28 -0.89 -12.31
N ASP A 86 -4.79 -0.79 -13.53
CA ASP A 86 -4.03 -1.23 -14.68
C ASP A 86 -3.03 -0.13 -15.05
N HIS A 87 -2.16 -0.42 -16.00
CA HIS A 87 -1.10 0.49 -16.41
C HIS A 87 -1.66 1.83 -16.93
N GLU A 88 -2.73 1.76 -17.70
CA GLU A 88 -3.33 2.95 -18.29
C GLU A 88 -3.93 3.85 -17.23
N GLU A 89 -4.66 3.28 -16.29
CA GLU A 89 -5.25 4.02 -15.19
C GLU A 89 -4.17 4.66 -14.32
N TYR A 90 -3.11 3.93 -14.07
CA TYR A 90 -1.98 4.40 -13.27
C TYR A 90 -1.37 5.68 -13.86
N ASP A 91 -1.25 5.71 -15.18
CA ASP A 91 -0.65 6.87 -15.87
C ASP A 91 -1.60 8.07 -15.93
N ARG A 92 -2.91 7.85 -15.84
CA ARG A 92 -3.93 8.87 -16.07
C ARG A 92 -4.50 9.47 -14.80
N VAL A 93 -4.64 8.68 -13.75
CA VAL A 93 -5.35 9.06 -12.53
C VAL A 93 -4.39 9.65 -11.50
N PRO A 94 -4.76 10.73 -10.78
CA PRO A 94 -3.89 11.28 -9.73
C PRO A 94 -3.97 10.42 -8.46
N TRP A 95 -3.53 9.19 -8.56
CA TRP A 95 -3.65 8.20 -7.48
C TRP A 95 -2.87 8.60 -6.22
N ALA A 96 -1.72 9.26 -6.37
CA ALA A 96 -0.91 9.65 -5.22
C ALA A 96 -1.69 10.58 -4.29
N SER A 97 -2.39 11.52 -4.89
CA SER A 97 -3.23 12.45 -4.15
C SER A 97 -4.44 11.72 -3.55
N GLN A 98 -5.10 10.88 -4.35
CA GLN A 98 -6.29 10.16 -3.91
C GLN A 98 -5.98 9.16 -2.79
N CYS A 99 -4.81 8.56 -2.80
CA CYS A 99 -4.40 7.60 -1.79
C CYS A 99 -3.73 8.25 -0.59
N GLY A 100 -3.55 9.56 -0.60
CA GLY A 100 -2.93 10.27 0.51
C GLY A 100 -1.45 9.99 0.66
N CYS A 101 -0.74 9.71 -0.44
CA CYS A 101 0.66 9.33 -0.38
C CYS A 101 1.55 10.45 0.15
N HIS A 102 1.17 11.69 -0.08
CA HIS A 102 1.95 12.85 0.36
C HIS A 102 1.32 13.58 1.55
N SER A 103 0.27 12.98 2.12
CA SER A 103 -0.33 13.55 3.33
C SER A 103 0.56 13.27 4.52
N PRO A 104 0.51 14.11 5.55
CA PRO A 104 1.24 13.82 6.77
C PRO A 104 0.75 12.49 7.34
N PRO A 105 1.64 11.72 7.99
CA PRO A 105 1.19 10.47 8.60
C PRO A 105 0.11 10.77 9.64
N PRO A 106 -0.83 9.85 9.82
CA PRO A 106 -1.86 10.05 10.84
C PRO A 106 -1.20 10.24 12.20
N LYS A 107 -1.67 11.22 12.93
CA LYS A 107 -1.18 11.47 14.26
C LYS A 107 -1.48 10.28 15.14
N SER A 108 -0.53 9.96 15.99
CA SER A 108 -0.74 8.93 16.97
C SER A 108 -1.93 9.33 17.84
N ARG A 109 -2.78 8.38 18.12
CA ARG A 109 -3.91 8.65 19.00
C ARG A 109 -3.54 8.71 20.45
N THR A 110 -2.36 8.37 20.74
CA THR A 110 -1.87 8.69 22.04
C THR A 110 -1.76 10.15 22.05
N PRO A 111 -2.47 10.69 22.89
CA PRO A 111 -2.55 12.04 22.77
C PRO A 111 -1.37 12.72 23.14
N PRO A 112 -1.35 13.16 22.67
CA PRO A 112 -0.31 13.69 22.68
C PRO A 112 0.04 14.20 23.94
N ALA A 113 -0.15 13.78 24.35
CA ALA A 113 0.23 14.01 25.08
C ALA A 113 0.73 14.89 25.19
N LYS A 114 0.43 14.85 25.27
CA LYS A 114 0.83 15.55 25.22
C LYS A 114 1.16 16.42 25.06
N ARG A 115 1.04 16.56 25.55
CA ARG A 115 1.36 17.47 25.42
C ARG A 115 1.60 18.06 25.45
N PRO A 116 1.71 17.82 25.71
CA PRO A 116 1.93 18.53 25.74
C PRO A 116 2.01 19.08 25.56
N ALA A 117 1.94 18.82 25.95
CA ALA A 117 2.07 19.32 25.75
C ALA A 117 2.09 19.83 25.45
N HIS A 118 1.64 20.15 26.16
CA HIS A 118 1.61 20.62 25.95
C HIS A 118 1.60 21.05 25.56
N THR A 119 1.89 20.75 26.03
CA THR A 119 1.90 21.08 25.78
C THR A 119 1.61 21.45 25.34
N GLY A 120 1.36 21.38 25.92
CA GLY A 120 1.25 21.79 25.74
C GLY A 120 0.77 21.93 25.39
N ARG A 121 0.74 21.67 25.30
CA ARG A 121 0.40 21.64 25.14
C ARG A 121 -0.02 21.66 24.62
N LYS A 122 -0.05 21.65 25.01
CA LYS A 122 -0.41 21.72 24.89
C LYS A 122 -0.84 21.75 24.35
N ARG A 123 -0.81 21.39 24.69
CA ARG A 123 -1.05 21.31 24.55
C ARG A 123 -1.43 21.48 24.12
N ARG A 124 -1.62 21.29 24.71
CA ARG A 124 -1.74 21.40 24.72
C ARG A 124 -2.02 21.74 24.47
#